data_450993664f1945ec4e5ba5de2597e7ab
#
_entry.id   450993664f1945ec4e5ba5de2597e7ab
#
_cell.length_a   1.000
_cell.length_b   1.000
_cell.length_c   1.000
_cell.angle_alpha   90.00
_cell.angle_beta   90.00
_cell.angle_gamma   90.00
#
_symmetry.space_group_name_H-M   'P 1'
#
loop_
_entity.id
_entity.type
_entity.pdbx_description
1 polymer ?
#
loop_
_entity_poly.entity_id
_entity_poly.type
_entity_poly.pdbx_seq_one_letter_code
_entity_poly.pdbx_strand_id
1 'polypeptide(L)'
;MEKKPFLTLDQAKDIIKDVPTPFHVYDEKGIRENARALYRAFSWNKGYKEFFAVKATPNPFLMKILQEEGCGMDCSSYTELMLCESCGITGSEIMFSSNVTPVEDMKKAYELGANINLDDYTHVAFIKKVCGIPKTICCRYNPGGIFKLGDSLDKVQVMDNPGESKYGMTEEQMEQAFLELKEAGAEEFGIHAFLASNTVSNDYYPELASILFKLAVRLHEKTGVHIKFINLSGGVGVDYKPEDAKNDIALIGEGVHKKFDEILVPAGMGDVEIYTELGRYMLAPFGALVATAIHEKHIYKDYIGLDACAANLMRPAMYGSYHHITVLGKEDAPCDHLYDVTGGLCENNDKFAIDRMLPEIEIGDILYIHDAGAHGFSMGYNYNGKLRSAEVLLCEDGSHKLIRRAETPKDYFATFDFSDFQFE
;
A
#
# COMPACT_ATOMS: atom_id res chain seq x y z
N MET A 1 3.28 8.33 20.88
CA MET A 1 3.11 9.79 20.59
C MET A 1 1.62 10.07 20.37
N GLU A 2 1.14 11.24 20.77
CA GLU A 2 -0.24 11.64 20.47
C GLU A 2 -0.44 11.75 18.95
N LYS A 3 -1.47 11.09 18.40
CA LYS A 3 -1.82 11.22 16.98
C LYS A 3 -2.61 12.52 16.79
N LYS A 4 -2.13 13.39 15.91
CA LYS A 4 -2.77 14.68 15.62
C LYS A 4 -3.34 14.67 14.20
N PRO A 5 -4.57 15.16 14.01
CA PRO A 5 -5.12 15.39 12.69
C PRO A 5 -4.26 16.40 11.92
N PHE A 6 -4.06 16.19 10.64
CA PHE A 6 -3.51 17.22 9.74
C PHE A 6 -4.58 18.20 9.24
N LEU A 7 -5.85 17.90 9.50
CA LEU A 7 -7.02 18.68 9.15
C LEU A 7 -7.64 19.31 10.41
N THR A 8 -7.84 20.62 10.41
CA THR A 8 -8.55 21.31 11.49
C THR A 8 -10.06 21.24 11.32
N LEU A 9 -10.83 21.49 12.39
CA LEU A 9 -12.29 21.56 12.33
C LEU A 9 -12.80 22.57 11.27
N ASP A 10 -12.16 23.75 11.20
CA ASP A 10 -12.56 24.80 10.26
C ASP A 10 -12.31 24.39 8.80
N GLN A 11 -11.15 23.74 8.54
CA GLN A 11 -10.88 23.18 7.22
C GLN A 11 -11.85 22.05 6.87
N ALA A 12 -12.18 21.16 7.81
CA ALA A 12 -13.18 20.12 7.60
C ALA A 12 -14.55 20.72 7.25
N LYS A 13 -14.98 21.73 8.00
CA LYS A 13 -16.25 22.45 7.72
C LYS A 13 -16.23 23.18 6.39
N ASP A 14 -15.08 23.66 5.95
CA ASP A 14 -14.96 24.31 4.64
C ASP A 14 -15.10 23.27 3.50
N ILE A 15 -14.43 22.14 3.61
CA ILE A 15 -14.57 21.02 2.66
C ILE A 15 -16.03 20.53 2.59
N ILE A 16 -16.69 20.38 3.74
CA ILE A 16 -18.06 19.86 3.83
C ILE A 16 -19.07 20.71 3.07
N LYS A 17 -18.82 22.01 2.88
CA LYS A 17 -19.70 22.89 2.07
C LYS A 17 -19.79 22.42 0.61
N ASP A 18 -18.68 21.87 0.08
CA ASP A 18 -18.57 21.44 -1.31
C ASP A 18 -18.69 19.92 -1.47
N VAL A 19 -18.17 19.16 -0.47
CA VAL A 19 -18.10 17.70 -0.47
C VAL A 19 -18.65 17.19 0.85
N PRO A 20 -19.91 16.74 0.89
CA PRO A 20 -20.50 16.18 2.12
C PRO A 20 -19.73 14.96 2.63
N THR A 21 -19.77 14.74 3.95
CA THR A 21 -19.27 13.51 4.56
C THR A 21 -20.12 12.29 4.15
N PRO A 22 -19.56 11.06 4.14
CA PRO A 22 -18.17 10.78 4.42
C PRO A 22 -17.26 11.04 3.22
N PHE A 23 -16.00 11.39 3.46
CA PHE A 23 -14.98 11.47 2.42
C PHE A 23 -13.61 11.06 2.97
N HIS A 24 -12.74 10.56 2.08
CA HIS A 24 -11.32 10.43 2.39
C HIS A 24 -10.62 11.74 2.09
N VAL A 25 -9.70 12.15 2.95
CA VAL A 25 -8.86 13.34 2.75
C VAL A 25 -7.38 12.94 2.80
N TYR A 26 -6.57 13.52 1.92
CA TYR A 26 -5.13 13.27 1.83
C TYR A 26 -4.34 14.56 1.98
N ASP A 27 -3.23 14.50 2.73
CA ASP A 27 -2.31 15.60 2.98
C ASP A 27 -1.17 15.60 1.93
N GLU A 28 -1.25 16.49 0.95
CA GLU A 28 -0.23 16.61 -0.09
C GLU A 28 1.16 16.87 0.49
N LYS A 29 1.26 17.79 1.44
CA LYS A 29 2.52 18.15 2.06
C LYS A 29 3.18 16.96 2.77
N GLY A 30 2.42 16.25 3.59
CA GLY A 30 2.90 15.07 4.30
C GLY A 30 3.35 13.96 3.36
N ILE A 31 2.61 13.72 2.26
CA ILE A 31 2.97 12.73 1.22
C ILE A 31 4.32 13.09 0.58
N ARG A 32 4.52 14.34 0.17
CA ARG A 32 5.77 14.81 -0.45
C ARG A 32 6.96 14.73 0.51
N GLU A 33 6.78 15.18 1.75
CA GLU A 33 7.83 15.14 2.78
C GLU A 33 8.25 13.70 3.08
N ASN A 34 7.30 12.76 3.14
CA ASN A 34 7.58 11.35 3.37
C ASN A 34 8.34 10.71 2.20
N ALA A 35 7.94 10.96 0.96
CA ALA A 35 8.66 10.49 -0.22
C ALA A 35 10.11 11.01 -0.23
N ARG A 36 10.31 12.30 0.04
CA ARG A 36 11.65 12.91 0.16
C ARG A 36 12.48 12.30 1.29
N ALA A 37 11.85 11.97 2.43
CA ALA A 37 12.53 11.31 3.55
C ALA A 37 13.01 9.91 3.15
N LEU A 38 12.20 9.15 2.44
CA LEU A 38 12.54 7.82 1.92
C LEU A 38 13.74 7.90 0.95
N TYR A 39 13.71 8.80 -0.02
CA TYR A 39 14.83 8.98 -0.95
C TYR A 39 16.13 9.43 -0.24
N ARG A 40 16.04 10.27 0.80
CA ARG A 40 17.22 10.61 1.61
C ARG A 40 17.81 9.40 2.33
N ALA A 41 16.96 8.52 2.88
CA ALA A 41 17.40 7.34 3.61
C ALA A 41 18.16 6.33 2.73
N PHE A 42 17.83 6.26 1.44
CA PHE A 42 18.46 5.36 0.47
C PHE A 42 19.40 6.07 -0.52
N SER A 43 19.74 7.35 -0.29
CA SER A 43 20.60 8.15 -1.18
C SER A 43 22.03 7.61 -1.37
N TRP A 44 22.47 6.68 -0.52
CA TRP A 44 23.74 5.97 -0.64
C TRP A 44 23.77 5.03 -1.85
N ASN A 45 22.62 4.51 -2.33
CA ASN A 45 22.50 3.71 -3.55
C ASN A 45 22.05 4.60 -4.71
N LYS A 46 22.92 4.79 -5.69
CA LYS A 46 22.66 5.72 -6.81
C LYS A 46 21.50 5.31 -7.72
N GLY A 47 21.20 4.00 -7.76
CA GLY A 47 20.10 3.45 -8.54
C GLY A 47 18.82 3.24 -7.72
N TYR A 48 18.77 3.72 -6.47
CA TYR A 48 17.58 3.54 -5.64
C TYR A 48 16.32 4.08 -6.31
N LYS A 49 15.26 3.26 -6.28
CA LYS A 49 13.94 3.62 -6.80
C LYS A 49 12.83 3.09 -5.89
N GLU A 50 11.93 3.98 -5.50
CA GLU A 50 10.64 3.59 -4.92
C GLU A 50 9.62 3.40 -6.04
N PHE A 51 8.90 2.28 -6.03
CA PHE A 51 7.73 2.02 -6.86
C PHE A 51 6.49 2.00 -5.97
N PHE A 52 5.74 3.07 -5.96
CA PHE A 52 4.53 3.14 -5.13
C PHE A 52 3.54 2.02 -5.50
N ALA A 53 3.14 1.21 -4.51
CA ALA A 53 2.16 0.14 -4.72
C ALA A 53 0.77 0.72 -5.00
N VAL A 54 0.35 0.76 -6.27
CA VAL A 54 -0.90 1.39 -6.74
C VAL A 54 -2.13 0.85 -6.02
N LYS A 55 -2.15 -0.46 -5.72
CA LYS A 55 -3.22 -1.12 -4.95
C LYS A 55 -3.53 -0.45 -3.60
N ALA A 56 -2.55 0.23 -3.01
CA ALA A 56 -2.75 0.91 -1.73
C ALA A 56 -3.74 2.07 -1.87
N THR A 57 -3.62 2.87 -2.95
CA THR A 57 -4.51 4.00 -3.22
C THR A 57 -4.48 4.35 -4.72
N PRO A 58 -5.30 3.68 -5.55
CA PRO A 58 -5.30 3.86 -7.01
C PRO A 58 -6.00 5.16 -7.41
N ASN A 59 -5.32 6.30 -7.19
CA ASN A 59 -5.82 7.62 -7.52
C ASN A 59 -4.78 8.38 -8.37
N PRO A 60 -5.10 8.80 -9.62
CA PRO A 60 -4.12 9.42 -10.52
C PRO A 60 -3.54 10.74 -10.01
N PHE A 61 -4.27 11.49 -9.17
CA PHE A 61 -3.73 12.71 -8.55
C PHE A 61 -2.61 12.39 -7.56
N LEU A 62 -2.81 11.39 -6.71
CA LEU A 62 -1.80 10.96 -5.74
C LEU A 62 -0.61 10.29 -6.43
N MET A 63 -0.86 9.49 -7.47
CA MET A 63 0.19 8.90 -8.30
C MET A 63 1.07 9.98 -8.94
N LYS A 64 0.48 11.08 -9.42
CA LYS A 64 1.25 12.20 -9.98
C LYS A 64 2.10 12.92 -8.95
N ILE A 65 1.58 13.16 -7.75
CA ILE A 65 2.36 13.74 -6.63
C ILE A 65 3.60 12.88 -6.36
N LEU A 66 3.41 11.56 -6.25
CA LEU A 66 4.53 10.63 -6.00
C LEU A 66 5.50 10.56 -7.20
N GLN A 67 5.00 10.60 -8.43
CA GLN A 67 5.83 10.67 -9.64
C GLN A 67 6.70 11.93 -9.66
N GLU A 68 6.17 13.09 -9.29
CA GLU A 68 6.90 14.34 -9.16
C GLU A 68 8.02 14.27 -8.12
N GLU A 69 7.86 13.47 -7.08
CA GLU A 69 8.89 13.19 -6.08
C GLU A 69 9.87 12.07 -6.49
N GLY A 70 9.76 11.54 -7.72
CA GLY A 70 10.67 10.54 -8.28
C GLY A 70 10.21 9.09 -8.18
N CYS A 71 9.05 8.80 -7.61
CA CYS A 71 8.55 7.42 -7.49
C CYS A 71 8.08 6.87 -8.84
N GLY A 72 8.38 5.60 -9.09
CA GLY A 72 7.69 4.76 -10.05
C GLY A 72 6.41 4.18 -9.46
N MET A 73 5.76 3.24 -10.19
CA MET A 73 4.51 2.60 -9.79
C MET A 73 4.62 1.09 -9.82
N ASP A 74 4.24 0.41 -8.74
CA ASP A 74 4.06 -1.04 -8.70
C ASP A 74 2.60 -1.37 -9.00
N CYS A 75 2.37 -2.10 -10.10
CA CYS A 75 1.06 -2.51 -10.60
C CYS A 75 0.88 -4.03 -10.49
N SER A 76 -0.33 -4.47 -10.21
CA SER A 76 -0.68 -5.89 -10.09
C SER A 76 -1.85 -6.31 -10.99
N SER A 77 -2.39 -5.41 -11.81
CA SER A 77 -3.54 -5.67 -12.68
C SER A 77 -3.56 -4.76 -13.91
N TYR A 78 -4.37 -5.17 -14.90
CA TYR A 78 -4.61 -4.42 -16.13
C TYR A 78 -5.08 -2.98 -15.87
N THR A 79 -6.01 -2.81 -14.94
CA THR A 79 -6.58 -1.49 -14.63
C THR A 79 -5.59 -0.56 -13.94
N GLU A 80 -4.68 -1.09 -13.12
CA GLU A 80 -3.58 -0.30 -12.54
C GLU A 80 -2.58 0.13 -13.61
N LEU A 81 -2.27 -0.74 -14.58
CA LEU A 81 -1.46 -0.39 -15.76
C LEU A 81 -2.12 0.70 -16.61
N MET A 82 -3.44 0.66 -16.79
CA MET A 82 -4.19 1.73 -17.47
C MET A 82 -4.11 3.07 -16.72
N LEU A 83 -4.14 3.04 -15.38
CA LEU A 83 -3.93 4.26 -14.58
C LEU A 83 -2.54 4.84 -14.81
N CYS A 84 -1.49 4.02 -14.83
CA CYS A 84 -0.14 4.46 -15.15
C CYS A 84 -0.08 5.11 -16.53
N GLU A 85 -0.61 4.45 -17.55
CA GLU A 85 -0.67 4.97 -18.92
C GLU A 85 -1.39 6.33 -18.99
N SER A 86 -2.54 6.46 -18.30
CA SER A 86 -3.29 7.72 -18.23
C SER A 86 -2.53 8.87 -17.54
N CYS A 87 -1.60 8.53 -16.65
CA CYS A 87 -0.70 9.47 -15.99
C CYS A 87 0.57 9.76 -16.80
N GLY A 88 0.78 9.11 -17.96
CA GLY A 88 2.00 9.21 -18.74
C GLY A 88 3.20 8.46 -18.13
N ILE A 89 2.93 7.46 -17.27
CA ILE A 89 3.94 6.62 -16.62
C ILE A 89 4.09 5.35 -17.45
N THR A 90 5.29 5.08 -17.95
CA THR A 90 5.60 3.94 -18.84
C THR A 90 7.03 3.46 -18.65
N GLY A 91 7.37 2.34 -19.26
CA GLY A 91 8.75 1.83 -19.28
C GLY A 91 9.23 1.38 -17.90
N SER A 92 10.48 1.65 -17.62
CA SER A 92 11.15 1.31 -16.35
C SER A 92 10.58 2.02 -15.11
N GLU A 93 9.65 2.96 -15.31
CA GLU A 93 8.91 3.61 -14.22
C GLU A 93 7.78 2.73 -13.65
N ILE A 94 7.54 1.56 -14.26
CA ILE A 94 6.55 0.58 -13.82
C ILE A 94 7.23 -0.71 -13.38
N MET A 95 6.91 -1.20 -12.19
CA MET A 95 7.03 -2.60 -11.79
C MET A 95 5.69 -3.27 -12.02
N PHE A 96 5.69 -4.51 -12.52
CA PHE A 96 4.48 -5.30 -12.67
C PHE A 96 4.63 -6.63 -11.95
N SER A 97 3.96 -6.77 -10.82
CA SER A 97 3.99 -7.95 -9.94
C SER A 97 2.60 -8.56 -9.81
N SER A 98 2.34 -9.63 -10.54
CA SER A 98 1.07 -10.37 -10.51
C SER A 98 1.32 -11.86 -10.30
N ASN A 99 0.50 -12.52 -9.47
CA ASN A 99 0.73 -13.92 -9.07
C ASN A 99 -0.15 -14.94 -9.82
N VAL A 100 -1.34 -14.54 -10.25
CA VAL A 100 -2.21 -15.31 -11.16
C VAL A 100 -2.55 -14.40 -12.32
N THR A 101 -1.68 -14.38 -13.33
CA THR A 101 -1.62 -13.33 -14.33
C THR A 101 -2.46 -13.65 -15.57
N PRO A 102 -3.54 -12.90 -15.85
CA PRO A 102 -4.25 -13.00 -17.13
C PRO A 102 -3.35 -12.64 -18.32
N VAL A 103 -3.70 -13.15 -19.49
CA VAL A 103 -2.97 -12.88 -20.75
C VAL A 103 -2.94 -11.39 -21.07
N GLU A 104 -4.06 -10.71 -20.86
CA GLU A 104 -4.23 -9.28 -21.14
C GLU A 104 -3.34 -8.42 -20.23
N ASP A 105 -3.23 -8.77 -18.95
CA ASP A 105 -2.40 -8.06 -17.99
C ASP A 105 -0.92 -8.17 -18.40
N MET A 106 -0.47 -9.40 -18.73
CA MET A 106 0.91 -9.64 -19.17
C MET A 106 1.25 -8.88 -20.45
N LYS A 107 0.32 -8.90 -21.45
CA LYS A 107 0.49 -8.14 -22.68
C LYS A 107 0.59 -6.65 -22.43
N LYS A 108 -0.31 -6.10 -21.61
CA LYS A 108 -0.33 -4.68 -21.30
C LYS A 108 0.95 -4.23 -20.58
N ALA A 109 1.45 -5.01 -19.61
CA ALA A 109 2.70 -4.74 -18.94
C ALA A 109 3.89 -4.75 -19.91
N TYR A 110 3.93 -5.74 -20.80
CA TYR A 110 4.97 -5.84 -21.83
C TYR A 110 4.92 -4.67 -22.84
N GLU A 111 3.72 -4.32 -23.32
CA GLU A 111 3.50 -3.20 -24.26
C GLU A 111 3.91 -1.85 -23.67
N LEU A 112 3.68 -1.64 -22.37
CA LEU A 112 4.12 -0.45 -21.66
C LEU A 112 5.62 -0.44 -21.36
N GLY A 113 6.34 -1.56 -21.59
CA GLY A 113 7.76 -1.70 -21.30
C GLY A 113 8.08 -1.80 -19.80
N ALA A 114 7.13 -2.26 -18.99
CA ALA A 114 7.28 -2.39 -17.55
C ALA A 114 8.38 -3.40 -17.16
N ASN A 115 8.99 -3.21 -15.99
CA ASN A 115 9.79 -4.24 -15.34
C ASN A 115 8.86 -5.37 -14.87
N ILE A 116 8.85 -6.50 -15.56
CA ILE A 116 7.96 -7.62 -15.26
C ILE A 116 8.61 -8.51 -14.22
N ASN A 117 7.88 -8.78 -13.13
CA ASN A 117 8.26 -9.68 -12.05
C ASN A 117 7.49 -11.00 -12.17
N LEU A 118 8.16 -12.09 -12.49
CA LEU A 118 7.58 -13.43 -12.59
C LEU A 118 7.43 -14.03 -11.20
N ASP A 119 6.20 -14.34 -10.81
CA ASP A 119 5.89 -14.88 -9.49
C ASP A 119 6.22 -16.37 -9.38
N ASP A 120 6.14 -17.13 -10.46
CA ASP A 120 6.29 -18.57 -10.48
C ASP A 120 7.13 -19.05 -11.68
N TYR A 121 7.80 -20.19 -11.54
CA TYR A 121 8.62 -20.79 -12.60
C TYR A 121 7.85 -21.06 -13.89
N THR A 122 6.57 -21.45 -13.80
CA THR A 122 5.72 -21.68 -14.97
C THR A 122 5.46 -20.39 -15.76
N HIS A 123 5.59 -19.22 -15.16
CA HIS A 123 5.50 -17.93 -15.83
C HIS A 123 6.60 -17.71 -16.88
N VAL A 124 7.73 -18.41 -16.80
CA VAL A 124 8.79 -18.36 -17.83
C VAL A 124 8.27 -18.85 -19.19
N ALA A 125 7.61 -20.00 -19.21
CA ALA A 125 6.99 -20.52 -20.43
C ALA A 125 5.78 -19.67 -20.87
N PHE A 126 5.03 -19.13 -19.90
CA PHE A 126 3.87 -18.30 -20.16
C PHE A 126 4.26 -16.98 -20.87
N ILE A 127 5.22 -16.23 -20.34
CA ILE A 127 5.64 -14.96 -20.97
C ILE A 127 6.27 -15.18 -22.35
N LYS A 128 7.10 -16.22 -22.52
CA LYS A 128 7.65 -16.62 -23.83
C LYS A 128 6.55 -16.81 -24.89
N LYS A 129 5.45 -17.46 -24.49
CA LYS A 129 4.32 -17.74 -25.38
C LYS A 129 3.48 -16.50 -25.69
N VAL A 130 3.30 -15.60 -24.71
CA VAL A 130 2.34 -14.49 -24.80
C VAL A 130 2.95 -13.24 -25.41
N CYS A 131 4.19 -12.89 -25.05
CA CYS A 131 4.82 -11.61 -25.38
C CYS A 131 6.24 -11.76 -25.95
N GLY A 132 6.95 -12.82 -25.62
CA GLY A 132 8.41 -12.90 -25.75
C GLY A 132 9.10 -12.44 -24.45
N ILE A 133 10.43 -12.50 -24.44
CA ILE A 133 11.24 -12.17 -23.26
C ILE A 133 11.74 -10.73 -23.37
N PRO A 134 11.47 -9.87 -22.36
CA PRO A 134 12.04 -8.53 -22.30
C PRO A 134 13.54 -8.59 -21.93
N LYS A 135 14.27 -7.52 -22.23
CA LYS A 135 15.70 -7.42 -21.85
C LYS A 135 15.93 -7.44 -20.36
N THR A 136 15.06 -6.78 -19.61
CA THR A 136 15.09 -6.71 -18.15
C THR A 136 13.93 -7.53 -17.60
N ILE A 137 14.22 -8.52 -16.75
CA ILE A 137 13.20 -9.40 -16.15
C ILE A 137 13.49 -9.63 -14.67
N CYS A 138 12.47 -9.67 -13.86
CA CYS A 138 12.54 -9.94 -12.43
C CYS A 138 11.89 -11.28 -12.11
N CYS A 139 12.40 -11.98 -11.09
CA CYS A 139 11.77 -13.17 -10.53
C CYS A 139 11.57 -13.02 -9.03
N ARG A 140 10.42 -13.47 -8.54
CA ARG A 140 10.07 -13.43 -7.13
C ARG A 140 10.57 -14.66 -6.41
N TYR A 141 11.33 -14.43 -5.37
CA TYR A 141 11.88 -15.48 -4.50
C TYR A 141 10.98 -15.77 -3.31
N ASN A 142 10.88 -17.05 -2.95
CA ASN A 142 10.28 -17.52 -1.71
C ASN A 142 11.35 -18.32 -0.94
N PRO A 143 11.83 -17.85 0.22
CA PRO A 143 12.86 -18.54 0.98
C PRO A 143 12.36 -19.83 1.65
N GLY A 144 11.05 -20.08 1.67
CA GLY A 144 10.46 -21.18 2.43
C GLY A 144 10.62 -21.00 3.95
N GLY A 145 10.24 -22.02 4.71
CA GLY A 145 10.41 -22.05 6.17
C GLY A 145 9.63 -20.95 6.91
N ILE A 146 10.20 -20.48 8.00
CA ILE A 146 9.64 -19.44 8.86
C ILE A 146 10.57 -18.21 8.82
N PHE A 147 10.04 -17.06 8.42
CA PHE A 147 10.78 -15.81 8.52
C PHE A 147 10.68 -15.26 9.96
N LYS A 148 11.83 -15.06 10.62
CA LYS A 148 11.90 -14.55 12.00
C LYS A 148 12.66 -13.23 12.04
N LEU A 149 12.16 -12.26 12.77
CA LEU A 149 12.84 -11.01 13.10
C LEU A 149 13.34 -11.07 14.55
N GLY A 150 14.63 -11.43 14.73
CA GLY A 150 15.27 -11.52 16.05
C GLY A 150 14.54 -12.44 17.04
N ASP A 151 14.72 -12.20 18.34
CA ASP A 151 14.08 -12.99 19.41
C ASP A 151 12.64 -12.55 19.75
N SER A 152 12.11 -11.50 19.10
CA SER A 152 10.77 -10.94 19.39
C SER A 152 9.73 -11.46 18.41
N LEU A 153 9.28 -12.70 18.61
CA LEU A 153 8.26 -13.37 17.80
C LEU A 153 6.86 -12.73 17.85
N ASP A 154 6.58 -11.88 18.84
CA ASP A 154 5.20 -11.47 19.17
C ASP A 154 4.71 -10.19 18.46
N LYS A 155 5.52 -9.51 17.65
CA LYS A 155 5.17 -8.19 17.10
C LYS A 155 5.19 -8.10 15.58
N VAL A 156 5.51 -9.16 14.86
CA VAL A 156 5.53 -9.16 13.41
C VAL A 156 4.28 -9.88 12.91
N GLN A 157 3.36 -9.16 12.29
CA GLN A 157 2.37 -9.78 11.42
C GLN A 157 3.09 -10.30 10.17
N VAL A 158 3.77 -11.42 10.32
CA VAL A 158 4.24 -12.18 9.17
C VAL A 158 2.99 -12.60 8.41
N MET A 159 2.83 -12.16 7.18
CA MET A 159 1.86 -12.78 6.28
C MET A 159 2.32 -14.21 6.08
N ASP A 160 1.66 -15.17 6.69
CA ASP A 160 1.91 -16.59 6.59
C ASP A 160 3.39 -17.02 6.59
N ASN A 161 3.72 -18.16 7.12
CA ASN A 161 5.07 -18.72 6.93
C ASN A 161 5.37 -18.75 5.43
N PRO A 162 6.57 -18.30 4.96
CA PRO A 162 6.90 -18.33 3.54
C PRO A 162 6.63 -19.68 2.88
N GLY A 163 6.79 -20.79 3.59
CA GLY A 163 6.48 -22.13 3.11
C GLY A 163 4.99 -22.43 2.89
N GLU A 164 4.07 -21.63 3.44
CA GLU A 164 2.63 -21.73 3.25
C GLU A 164 2.09 -20.64 2.32
N SER A 165 2.95 -19.70 1.94
CA SER A 165 2.60 -18.60 1.04
C SER A 165 2.44 -19.10 -0.40
N LYS A 166 1.43 -18.56 -1.11
CA LYS A 166 1.19 -18.87 -2.52
C LYS A 166 2.16 -18.19 -3.51
N TYR A 167 3.17 -17.48 -3.02
CA TYR A 167 4.00 -16.58 -3.82
C TYR A 167 5.43 -17.06 -3.93
N GLY A 168 6.03 -16.85 -5.12
CA GLY A 168 7.46 -16.92 -5.35
C GLY A 168 7.99 -18.31 -5.67
N MET A 169 9.24 -18.34 -6.13
CA MET A 169 10.01 -19.51 -6.55
C MET A 169 11.00 -19.94 -5.46
N THR A 170 11.31 -21.23 -5.38
CA THR A 170 12.45 -21.72 -4.59
C THR A 170 13.77 -21.25 -5.21
N GLU A 171 14.90 -21.39 -4.49
CA GLU A 171 16.22 -21.03 -5.02
C GLU A 171 16.57 -21.85 -6.27
N GLU A 172 16.26 -23.14 -6.28
CA GLU A 172 16.48 -24.02 -7.44
C GLU A 172 15.64 -23.59 -8.65
N GLN A 173 14.39 -23.20 -8.44
CA GLN A 173 13.52 -22.68 -9.50
C GLN A 173 14.03 -21.33 -10.03
N MET A 174 14.53 -20.45 -9.15
CA MET A 174 15.16 -19.18 -9.53
C MET A 174 16.38 -19.41 -10.42
N GLU A 175 17.25 -20.35 -10.06
CA GLU A 175 18.43 -20.72 -10.85
C GLU A 175 18.03 -21.22 -12.26
N GLN A 176 17.06 -22.12 -12.33
CA GLN A 176 16.53 -22.63 -13.61
C GLN A 176 15.89 -21.51 -14.43
N ALA A 177 15.04 -20.68 -13.82
CA ALA A 177 14.39 -19.57 -14.49
C ALA A 177 15.42 -18.59 -15.09
N PHE A 178 16.46 -18.24 -14.34
CA PHE A 178 17.50 -17.33 -14.81
C PHE A 178 18.30 -17.88 -15.99
N LEU A 179 18.64 -19.17 -15.97
CA LEU A 179 19.31 -19.81 -17.09
C LEU A 179 18.42 -19.85 -18.36
N GLU A 180 17.16 -20.23 -18.21
CA GLU A 180 16.20 -20.27 -19.34
C GLU A 180 15.89 -18.88 -19.91
N LEU A 181 15.76 -17.87 -19.05
CA LEU A 181 15.52 -16.50 -19.45
C LEU A 181 16.72 -15.88 -20.16
N LYS A 182 17.94 -16.16 -19.65
CA LYS A 182 19.19 -15.77 -20.30
C LYS A 182 19.34 -16.39 -21.69
N GLU A 183 19.11 -17.69 -21.82
CA GLU A 183 19.12 -18.39 -23.12
C GLU A 183 18.07 -17.80 -24.10
N ALA A 184 16.93 -17.35 -23.56
CA ALA A 184 15.86 -16.74 -24.35
C ALA A 184 16.08 -15.24 -24.65
N GLY A 185 17.19 -14.63 -24.20
CA GLY A 185 17.62 -13.28 -24.60
C GLY A 185 17.44 -12.20 -23.52
N ALA A 186 17.14 -12.55 -22.27
CA ALA A 186 17.21 -11.58 -21.17
C ALA A 186 18.66 -11.19 -20.89
N GLU A 187 18.91 -9.91 -20.66
CA GLU A 187 20.23 -9.32 -20.46
C GLU A 187 20.45 -8.88 -19.00
N GLU A 188 19.42 -8.38 -18.35
CA GLU A 188 19.43 -7.81 -17.00
C GLU A 188 18.39 -8.50 -16.14
N PHE A 189 18.77 -8.83 -14.90
CA PHE A 189 17.93 -9.62 -14.00
C PHE A 189 17.66 -8.89 -12.70
N GLY A 190 16.40 -8.95 -12.25
CA GLY A 190 15.98 -8.50 -10.94
C GLY A 190 15.63 -9.67 -10.02
N ILE A 191 15.78 -9.43 -8.73
CA ILE A 191 15.35 -10.35 -7.67
C ILE A 191 14.36 -9.59 -6.78
N HIS A 192 13.24 -10.22 -6.45
CA HIS A 192 12.18 -9.65 -5.62
C HIS A 192 11.79 -10.64 -4.52
N ALA A 193 11.43 -10.16 -3.33
CA ALA A 193 10.68 -10.94 -2.34
C ALA A 193 9.81 -10.02 -1.46
N PHE A 194 8.67 -10.55 -1.03
CA PHE A 194 7.76 -9.89 -0.11
C PHE A 194 7.37 -10.89 0.99
N LEU A 195 7.85 -10.68 2.22
CA LEU A 195 7.74 -11.66 3.31
C LEU A 195 6.83 -11.22 4.45
N ALA A 196 6.50 -9.93 4.55
CA ALA A 196 5.68 -9.40 5.64
C ALA A 196 4.85 -8.18 5.21
N SER A 197 3.81 -7.87 5.98
CA SER A 197 2.97 -6.69 5.80
C SER A 197 2.77 -5.97 7.11
N ASN A 198 2.84 -4.65 7.10
CA ASN A 198 2.70 -3.79 8.26
C ASN A 198 3.66 -4.14 9.40
N THR A 199 4.92 -4.36 9.08
CA THR A 199 5.95 -4.67 10.08
C THR A 199 6.43 -3.37 10.73
N VAL A 200 6.24 -3.26 12.04
CA VAL A 200 6.73 -2.14 12.84
C VAL A 200 8.05 -2.56 13.50
N SER A 201 9.10 -2.63 12.68
CA SER A 201 10.47 -2.96 13.11
C SER A 201 11.48 -2.39 12.12
N ASN A 202 12.51 -1.71 12.63
CA ASN A 202 13.60 -1.19 11.82
C ASN A 202 14.51 -2.30 11.24
N ASP A 203 14.40 -3.53 11.75
CA ASP A 203 15.23 -4.66 11.32
C ASP A 203 14.64 -5.42 10.13
N TYR A 204 13.39 -5.19 9.76
CA TYR A 204 12.72 -5.96 8.71
C TYR A 204 13.46 -5.89 7.36
N TYR A 205 13.68 -4.68 6.84
CA TYR A 205 14.38 -4.53 5.57
C TYR A 205 15.85 -4.95 5.64
N PRO A 206 16.64 -4.63 6.67
CA PRO A 206 18.00 -5.17 6.80
C PRO A 206 18.07 -6.69 6.75
N GLU A 207 17.15 -7.40 7.41
CA GLU A 207 17.13 -8.88 7.38
C GLU A 207 16.66 -9.42 6.02
N LEU A 208 15.64 -8.83 5.42
CA LEU A 208 15.22 -9.18 4.06
C LEU A 208 16.33 -8.93 3.04
N ALA A 209 17.01 -7.78 3.15
CA ALA A 209 18.18 -7.46 2.32
C ALA A 209 19.29 -8.49 2.47
N SER A 210 19.62 -8.90 3.71
CA SER A 210 20.61 -9.94 3.95
C SER A 210 20.29 -11.26 3.23
N ILE A 211 19.01 -11.66 3.22
CA ILE A 211 18.55 -12.87 2.52
C ILE A 211 18.73 -12.71 1.01
N LEU A 212 18.22 -11.62 0.45
CA LEU A 212 18.22 -11.40 -1.00
C LEU A 212 19.61 -11.12 -1.56
N PHE A 213 20.47 -10.41 -0.81
CA PHE A 213 21.86 -10.16 -1.23
C PHE A 213 22.67 -11.44 -1.28
N LYS A 214 22.54 -12.31 -0.28
CA LYS A 214 23.19 -13.65 -0.31
C LYS A 214 22.66 -14.51 -1.46
N LEU A 215 21.36 -14.47 -1.74
CA LEU A 215 20.78 -15.17 -2.89
C LEU A 215 21.35 -14.62 -4.20
N ALA A 216 21.44 -13.30 -4.34
CA ALA A 216 21.96 -12.64 -5.54
C ALA A 216 23.39 -13.09 -5.84
N VAL A 217 24.26 -13.13 -4.83
CA VAL A 217 25.64 -13.62 -4.98
C VAL A 217 25.64 -15.07 -5.48
N ARG A 218 24.88 -15.97 -4.84
CA ARG A 218 24.82 -17.38 -5.27
C ARG A 218 24.28 -17.56 -6.69
N LEU A 219 23.23 -16.81 -7.05
CA LEU A 219 22.66 -16.88 -8.41
C LEU A 219 23.64 -16.33 -9.44
N HIS A 220 24.34 -15.23 -9.15
CA HIS A 220 25.39 -14.70 -10.01
C HIS A 220 26.50 -15.71 -10.23
N GLU A 221 27.04 -16.32 -9.17
CA GLU A 221 28.09 -17.33 -9.23
C GLU A 221 27.70 -18.57 -10.04
N LYS A 222 26.45 -19.07 -9.85
CA LYS A 222 25.97 -20.29 -10.51
C LYS A 222 25.57 -20.09 -11.98
N THR A 223 24.96 -18.96 -12.30
CA THR A 223 24.34 -18.71 -13.62
C THR A 223 25.14 -17.77 -14.49
N GLY A 224 26.04 -16.99 -13.90
CA GLY A 224 26.78 -15.92 -14.58
C GLY A 224 25.86 -14.83 -15.14
N VAL A 225 24.66 -14.63 -14.56
CA VAL A 225 23.77 -13.54 -14.92
C VAL A 225 24.20 -12.24 -14.23
N HIS A 226 23.95 -11.11 -14.89
CA HIS A 226 24.10 -9.80 -14.26
C HIS A 226 22.81 -9.44 -13.49
N ILE A 227 22.95 -9.28 -12.17
CA ILE A 227 21.85 -8.81 -11.30
C ILE A 227 21.88 -7.29 -11.31
N LYS A 228 20.90 -6.70 -11.97
CA LYS A 228 20.77 -5.25 -12.10
C LYS A 228 20.20 -4.63 -10.84
N PHE A 229 19.12 -5.21 -10.30
CA PHE A 229 18.46 -4.68 -9.13
C PHE A 229 17.96 -5.76 -8.16
N ILE A 230 17.83 -5.38 -6.91
CA ILE A 230 17.17 -6.17 -5.87
C ILE A 230 16.03 -5.34 -5.30
N ASN A 231 14.82 -5.88 -5.42
CA ASN A 231 13.58 -5.26 -4.99
C ASN A 231 13.16 -5.84 -3.62
N LEU A 232 13.24 -5.01 -2.59
CA LEU A 232 12.85 -5.34 -1.22
C LEU A 232 11.32 -5.32 -1.03
N SER A 233 10.56 -4.97 -2.10
CA SER A 233 9.11 -4.86 -2.10
C SER A 233 8.57 -3.89 -1.03
N GLY A 234 7.41 -4.20 -0.45
CA GLY A 234 6.80 -3.44 0.64
C GLY A 234 7.05 -4.07 2.01
N GLY A 235 6.12 -3.81 2.92
CA GLY A 235 6.09 -4.46 4.23
C GLY A 235 6.38 -3.54 5.41
N VAL A 236 7.09 -2.42 5.22
CA VAL A 236 7.27 -1.42 6.26
C VAL A 236 5.92 -0.87 6.71
N GLY A 237 5.64 -1.03 7.99
CA GLY A 237 4.37 -0.68 8.60
C GLY A 237 4.32 0.74 9.13
N VAL A 238 3.14 1.08 9.65
CA VAL A 238 2.87 2.34 10.34
C VAL A 238 2.33 2.06 11.74
N ASP A 239 2.56 3.00 12.63
CA ASP A 239 2.07 3.00 14.00
C ASP A 239 0.60 3.37 14.03
N TYR A 240 -0.31 2.39 13.93
CA TYR A 240 -1.75 2.65 13.99
C TYR A 240 -2.21 3.12 15.37
N LYS A 241 -1.63 2.56 16.44
CA LYS A 241 -1.94 2.94 17.83
C LYS A 241 -0.95 3.98 18.34
N PRO A 242 -1.38 4.91 19.20
CA PRO A 242 -0.49 5.91 19.79
C PRO A 242 0.71 5.33 20.58
N GLU A 243 0.53 4.12 21.12
CA GLU A 243 1.55 3.39 21.87
C GLU A 243 2.47 2.51 21.01
N ASP A 244 2.15 2.31 19.73
CA ASP A 244 2.98 1.52 18.83
C ASP A 244 4.36 2.16 18.64
N ALA A 245 5.38 1.31 18.46
CA ALA A 245 6.68 1.76 18.04
C ALA A 245 6.58 2.40 16.64
N LYS A 246 7.40 3.38 16.33
CA LYS A 246 7.45 4.01 15.02
C LYS A 246 8.66 3.51 14.24
N ASN A 247 8.47 3.16 12.98
CA ASN A 247 9.57 2.90 12.08
C ASN A 247 10.37 4.19 11.81
N ASP A 248 11.70 4.07 11.87
CA ASP A 248 12.62 5.12 11.48
C ASP A 248 13.26 4.75 10.14
N ILE A 249 12.84 5.43 9.08
CA ILE A 249 13.27 5.12 7.72
C ILE A 249 14.77 5.38 7.52
N ALA A 250 15.38 6.30 8.26
CA ALA A 250 16.81 6.55 8.19
C ALA A 250 17.59 5.37 8.77
N LEU A 251 17.18 4.85 9.94
CA LEU A 251 17.78 3.64 10.54
C LEU A 251 17.59 2.41 9.64
N ILE A 252 16.42 2.28 9.01
CA ILE A 252 16.15 1.21 8.04
C ILE A 252 17.12 1.32 6.87
N GLY A 253 17.26 2.52 6.27
CA GLY A 253 18.18 2.76 5.16
C GLY A 253 19.66 2.48 5.52
N GLU A 254 20.11 2.91 6.71
CA GLU A 254 21.44 2.59 7.24
C GLU A 254 21.66 1.08 7.41
N GLY A 255 20.65 0.38 7.95
CA GLY A 255 20.72 -1.08 8.13
C GLY A 255 20.85 -1.82 6.81
N VAL A 256 20.09 -1.41 5.77
CA VAL A 256 20.20 -2.00 4.42
C VAL A 256 21.58 -1.68 3.79
N HIS A 257 22.07 -0.44 3.93
CA HIS A 257 23.38 -0.02 3.43
C HIS A 257 24.50 -0.88 4.04
N LYS A 258 24.46 -1.08 5.35
CA LYS A 258 25.42 -1.95 6.03
C LYS A 258 25.44 -3.37 5.44
N LYS A 259 24.26 -3.96 5.18
CA LYS A 259 24.17 -5.29 4.56
C LYS A 259 24.68 -5.29 3.10
N PHE A 260 24.46 -4.21 2.38
CA PHE A 260 24.98 -4.03 1.03
C PHE A 260 26.51 -4.04 1.02
N ASP A 261 27.15 -3.27 1.90
CA ASP A 261 28.60 -3.21 2.03
C ASP A 261 29.22 -4.52 2.53
N GLU A 262 28.51 -5.24 3.42
CA GLU A 262 28.98 -6.51 3.96
C GLU A 262 28.89 -7.66 2.95
N ILE A 263 27.92 -7.66 2.02
CA ILE A 263 27.59 -8.82 1.18
C ILE A 263 27.87 -8.57 -0.30
N LEU A 264 27.31 -7.50 -0.88
CA LEU A 264 27.37 -7.28 -2.33
C LEU A 264 28.71 -6.65 -2.76
N VAL A 265 29.22 -5.68 -2.02
CA VAL A 265 30.47 -5.00 -2.37
C VAL A 265 31.65 -5.98 -2.44
N PRO A 266 31.89 -6.87 -1.45
CA PRO A 266 32.97 -7.87 -1.52
C PRO A 266 32.80 -8.90 -2.65
N ALA A 267 31.55 -9.15 -3.08
CA ALA A 267 31.24 -10.02 -4.22
C ALA A 267 31.41 -9.34 -5.60
N GLY A 268 31.84 -8.07 -5.63
CA GLY A 268 31.99 -7.31 -6.87
C GLY A 268 30.66 -6.83 -7.47
N MET A 269 29.57 -6.83 -6.68
CA MET A 269 28.20 -6.48 -7.08
C MET A 269 27.78 -5.10 -6.51
N GLY A 270 28.71 -4.19 -6.34
CA GLY A 270 28.46 -2.85 -5.79
C GLY A 270 27.69 -1.91 -6.71
N ASP A 271 27.38 -2.32 -7.93
CA ASP A 271 26.56 -1.61 -8.92
C ASP A 271 25.07 -1.98 -8.88
N VAL A 272 24.68 -2.94 -8.06
CA VAL A 272 23.30 -3.41 -7.92
C VAL A 272 22.41 -2.27 -7.39
N GLU A 273 21.29 -2.03 -8.06
CA GLU A 273 20.29 -1.04 -7.67
C GLU A 273 19.34 -1.61 -6.62
N ILE A 274 18.87 -0.79 -5.70
CA ILE A 274 17.91 -1.19 -4.66
C ILE A 274 16.55 -0.59 -4.98
N TYR A 275 15.53 -1.44 -5.06
CA TYR A 275 14.13 -1.03 -5.28
C TYR A 275 13.27 -1.35 -4.07
N THR A 276 12.22 -0.58 -3.88
CA THR A 276 11.17 -0.78 -2.88
C THR A 276 9.79 -0.59 -3.49
N GLU A 277 8.75 -1.23 -2.90
CA GLU A 277 7.35 -1.16 -3.36
C GLU A 277 6.44 -0.83 -2.18
N LEU A 278 6.67 0.33 -1.59
CA LEU A 278 5.92 0.76 -0.41
C LEU A 278 4.56 1.34 -0.80
N GLY A 279 3.50 0.84 -0.16
CA GLY A 279 2.15 1.40 -0.31
C GLY A 279 1.68 2.04 0.99
N ARG A 280 1.54 1.20 2.02
CA ARG A 280 1.04 1.62 3.34
C ARG A 280 1.90 2.73 3.96
N TYR A 281 3.21 2.52 4.02
CA TYR A 281 4.16 3.49 4.56
C TYR A 281 4.08 4.85 3.84
N MET A 282 3.85 4.82 2.53
CA MET A 282 3.81 6.05 1.71
C MET A 282 2.60 6.93 2.01
N LEU A 283 1.41 6.35 2.21
CA LEU A 283 0.17 7.12 2.23
C LEU A 283 -0.68 6.95 3.49
N ALA A 284 -0.60 5.84 4.24
CA ALA A 284 -1.54 5.60 5.34
C ALA A 284 -1.59 6.75 6.36
N PRO A 285 -0.46 7.28 6.87
CA PRO A 285 -0.48 8.36 7.85
C PRO A 285 -0.95 9.71 7.30
N PHE A 286 -0.93 9.85 5.98
CA PHE A 286 -1.26 11.09 5.26
C PHE A 286 -2.64 11.04 4.62
N GLY A 287 -3.53 10.21 5.14
CA GLY A 287 -4.93 10.17 4.75
C GLY A 287 -5.82 9.74 5.89
N ALA A 288 -7.03 10.25 5.90
CA ALA A 288 -8.04 9.97 6.89
C ALA A 288 -9.41 9.78 6.26
N LEU A 289 -10.30 9.06 6.96
CA LEU A 289 -11.72 9.08 6.68
C LEU A 289 -12.38 10.09 7.61
N VAL A 290 -13.08 11.07 7.02
CA VAL A 290 -13.86 12.08 7.74
C VAL A 290 -15.33 11.72 7.65
N ALA A 291 -16.00 11.67 8.79
CA ALA A 291 -17.40 11.26 8.91
C ALA A 291 -18.13 12.10 9.96
N THR A 292 -19.44 12.18 9.84
CA THR A 292 -20.30 12.89 10.78
C THR A 292 -21.06 11.91 11.67
N ALA A 293 -21.12 12.18 12.97
CA ALA A 293 -22.01 11.48 13.90
C ALA A 293 -23.48 11.84 13.60
N ILE A 294 -24.28 10.82 13.22
CA ILE A 294 -25.67 11.02 12.80
C ILE A 294 -26.69 10.35 13.70
N HIS A 295 -26.26 9.38 14.50
CA HIS A 295 -27.12 8.66 15.45
C HIS A 295 -26.35 8.27 16.71
N GLU A 296 -27.08 8.14 17.82
CA GLU A 296 -26.63 7.55 19.06
C GLU A 296 -27.60 6.46 19.52
N LYS A 297 -27.11 5.47 20.24
CA LYS A 297 -27.91 4.42 20.87
C LYS A 297 -27.37 4.16 22.26
N HIS A 298 -28.26 4.06 23.23
CA HIS A 298 -27.98 3.75 24.62
C HIS A 298 -28.76 2.48 25.01
N ILE A 299 -28.09 1.33 24.98
CA ILE A 299 -28.66 0.04 25.33
C ILE A 299 -27.78 -0.66 26.39
N TYR A 300 -27.14 -1.79 26.05
CA TYR A 300 -26.13 -2.42 26.94
C TYR A 300 -24.75 -1.74 26.81
N LYS A 301 -24.55 -0.97 25.77
CA LYS A 301 -23.40 -0.11 25.46
C LYS A 301 -23.89 1.19 24.85
N ASP A 302 -23.01 2.17 24.84
CA ASP A 302 -23.24 3.41 24.11
C ASP A 302 -22.61 3.33 22.71
N TYR A 303 -23.41 3.62 21.68
CA TYR A 303 -23.04 3.56 20.29
C TYR A 303 -23.17 4.93 19.63
N ILE A 304 -22.15 5.28 18.87
CA ILE A 304 -22.17 6.44 17.96
C ILE A 304 -22.24 5.92 16.53
N GLY A 305 -23.32 6.24 15.83
CA GLY A 305 -23.53 5.88 14.42
C GLY A 305 -23.05 7.00 13.50
N LEU A 306 -22.19 6.64 12.55
CA LEU A 306 -21.65 7.55 11.54
C LEU A 306 -22.42 7.45 10.22
N ASP A 307 -22.33 8.49 9.39
CA ASP A 307 -22.72 8.45 7.98
C ASP A 307 -21.75 7.62 7.12
N ALA A 308 -20.58 7.26 7.65
CA ALA A 308 -19.66 6.29 7.10
C ALA A 308 -19.97 4.85 7.56
N CYS A 309 -19.44 3.86 6.85
CA CYS A 309 -19.54 2.45 7.20
C CYS A 309 -18.31 1.67 6.73
N ALA A 310 -18.25 0.36 6.99
CA ALA A 310 -17.15 -0.50 6.55
C ALA A 310 -16.95 -0.52 5.02
N ALA A 311 -17.95 -0.14 4.22
CA ALA A 311 -17.78 0.07 2.79
C ALA A 311 -16.79 1.21 2.46
N ASN A 312 -16.61 2.18 3.37
CA ASN A 312 -15.65 3.26 3.24
C ASN A 312 -14.28 2.89 3.84
N LEU A 313 -14.25 2.13 4.95
CA LEU A 313 -13.02 1.67 5.60
C LEU A 313 -13.25 0.27 6.21
N MET A 314 -12.99 -0.78 5.43
CA MET A 314 -13.30 -2.15 5.83
C MET A 314 -12.37 -2.75 6.87
N ARG A 315 -11.17 -2.21 7.03
CA ARG A 315 -10.10 -2.82 7.83
C ARG A 315 -10.47 -3.09 9.30
N PRO A 316 -11.14 -2.18 10.03
CA PRO A 316 -11.60 -2.48 11.39
C PRO A 316 -12.59 -3.64 11.42
N ALA A 317 -13.57 -3.66 10.53
CA ALA A 317 -14.61 -4.67 10.48
C ALA A 317 -14.09 -6.07 10.09
N MET A 318 -13.18 -6.15 9.11
CA MET A 318 -12.72 -7.43 8.54
C MET A 318 -11.49 -8.01 9.24
N TYR A 319 -10.60 -7.14 9.75
CA TYR A 319 -9.32 -7.55 10.31
C TYR A 319 -9.14 -7.17 11.78
N GLY A 320 -10.13 -6.51 12.39
CA GLY A 320 -9.98 -5.96 13.74
C GLY A 320 -8.88 -4.89 13.83
N SER A 321 -8.54 -4.26 12.70
CA SER A 321 -7.46 -3.27 12.66
C SER A 321 -7.85 -2.03 13.46
N TYR A 322 -6.91 -1.57 14.29
CA TYR A 322 -7.09 -0.33 15.00
C TYR A 322 -6.90 0.87 14.04
N HIS A 323 -7.79 1.84 14.15
CA HIS A 323 -7.62 3.19 13.64
C HIS A 323 -7.90 4.18 14.77
N HIS A 324 -7.02 5.16 14.96
CA HIS A 324 -7.25 6.20 15.95
C HIS A 324 -8.39 7.10 15.49
N ILE A 325 -9.18 7.59 16.45
CA ILE A 325 -10.31 8.49 16.17
C ILE A 325 -10.12 9.76 16.97
N THR A 326 -10.19 10.91 16.30
CA THR A 326 -10.23 12.22 16.91
C THR A 326 -11.58 12.87 16.61
N VAL A 327 -12.22 13.45 17.62
CA VAL A 327 -13.40 14.30 17.44
C VAL A 327 -12.89 15.72 17.19
N LEU A 328 -13.04 16.22 15.97
CA LEU A 328 -12.50 17.52 15.58
C LEU A 328 -13.12 18.66 16.40
N GLY A 329 -12.27 19.50 16.96
CA GLY A 329 -12.66 20.58 17.86
C GLY A 329 -12.82 20.17 19.34
N LYS A 330 -12.60 18.89 19.65
CA LYS A 330 -12.62 18.33 21.01
C LYS A 330 -11.29 17.62 21.35
N GLU A 331 -10.19 17.99 20.67
CA GLU A 331 -8.88 17.32 20.78
C GLU A 331 -8.33 17.37 22.23
N ASP A 332 -8.59 18.46 22.95
CA ASP A 332 -8.15 18.66 24.35
C ASP A 332 -9.21 18.28 25.37
N ALA A 333 -10.37 17.78 24.97
CA ALA A 333 -11.43 17.37 25.89
C ALA A 333 -11.10 16.01 26.55
N PRO A 334 -11.60 15.76 27.79
CA PRO A 334 -11.34 14.50 28.46
C PRO A 334 -11.97 13.32 27.69
N CYS A 335 -11.19 12.25 27.48
CA CYS A 335 -11.70 11.00 26.89
C CYS A 335 -12.28 10.13 28.02
N ASP A 336 -13.47 10.46 28.49
CA ASP A 336 -14.13 9.83 29.65
C ASP A 336 -15.44 9.09 29.30
N HIS A 337 -15.79 9.03 28.01
CA HIS A 337 -16.95 8.29 27.51
C HIS A 337 -16.50 7.03 26.77
N LEU A 338 -17.14 5.90 27.07
CA LEU A 338 -16.84 4.59 26.45
C LEU A 338 -17.82 4.31 25.33
N TYR A 339 -17.36 4.35 24.08
CA TYR A 339 -18.21 4.14 22.90
C TYR A 339 -17.79 2.96 22.04
N ASP A 340 -18.79 2.33 21.38
CA ASP A 340 -18.62 1.63 20.12
C ASP A 340 -18.97 2.62 18.98
N VAL A 341 -18.03 2.89 18.07
CA VAL A 341 -18.27 3.75 16.90
C VAL A 341 -18.62 2.89 15.70
N THR A 342 -19.80 3.08 15.09
CA THR A 342 -20.41 2.15 14.16
C THR A 342 -20.82 2.80 12.84
N GLY A 343 -20.89 1.98 11.77
CA GLY A 343 -21.55 2.35 10.53
C GLY A 343 -23.00 1.86 10.44
N GLY A 344 -23.57 1.98 9.25
CA GLY A 344 -24.98 1.68 8.98
C GLY A 344 -25.22 0.42 8.14
N LEU A 345 -24.29 -0.54 8.10
CA LEU A 345 -24.49 -1.82 7.40
C LEU A 345 -25.31 -2.80 8.26
N CYS A 346 -26.04 -3.70 7.60
CA CYS A 346 -26.68 -4.85 8.23
C CYS A 346 -25.64 -5.95 8.57
N GLU A 347 -24.53 -5.54 9.16
CA GLU A 347 -23.37 -6.36 9.56
C GLU A 347 -22.93 -5.91 10.96
N ASN A 348 -23.00 -6.81 11.93
CA ASN A 348 -22.68 -6.47 13.33
C ASN A 348 -21.21 -6.02 13.52
N ASN A 349 -20.31 -6.45 12.64
CA ASN A 349 -18.90 -6.04 12.67
C ASN A 349 -18.64 -4.69 12.00
N ASP A 350 -19.67 -3.99 11.50
CA ASP A 350 -19.54 -2.63 10.94
C ASP A 350 -19.26 -1.62 12.05
N LYS A 351 -18.05 -1.72 12.61
CA LYS A 351 -17.55 -0.92 13.72
C LYS A 351 -16.15 -0.38 13.41
N PHE A 352 -15.99 0.91 13.55
CA PHE A 352 -14.69 1.59 13.46
C PHE A 352 -13.88 1.48 14.75
N ALA A 353 -14.60 1.40 15.89
CA ALA A 353 -14.01 1.20 17.22
C ALA A 353 -14.97 0.43 18.12
N ILE A 354 -14.40 -0.33 19.04
CA ILE A 354 -15.12 -1.09 20.09
C ILE A 354 -14.49 -0.71 21.43
N ASP A 355 -15.34 -0.42 22.42
CA ASP A 355 -14.94 -0.05 23.79
C ASP A 355 -13.85 1.04 23.79
N ARG A 356 -14.07 2.10 22.99
CA ARG A 356 -13.11 3.19 22.83
C ARG A 356 -13.45 4.35 23.78
N MET A 357 -12.46 4.73 24.59
CA MET A 357 -12.54 5.98 25.38
C MET A 357 -12.34 7.16 24.43
N LEU A 358 -13.36 8.05 24.35
CA LEU A 358 -13.40 9.24 23.49
C LEU A 358 -13.98 10.41 24.30
N PRO A 359 -13.82 11.67 23.84
CA PRO A 359 -14.60 12.78 24.35
C PRO A 359 -16.09 12.54 24.14
N GLU A 360 -16.94 13.23 24.89
CA GLU A 360 -18.39 13.24 24.65
C GLU A 360 -18.69 13.64 23.20
N ILE A 361 -19.43 12.78 22.49
CA ILE A 361 -19.78 12.95 21.06
C ILE A 361 -21.27 13.32 20.97
N GLU A 362 -21.53 14.43 20.28
CA GLU A 362 -22.89 14.90 19.97
C GLU A 362 -23.23 14.67 18.49
N ILE A 363 -24.52 14.55 18.20
CA ILE A 363 -24.97 14.47 16.79
C ILE A 363 -24.55 15.74 16.05
N GLY A 364 -23.87 15.55 14.91
CA GLY A 364 -23.27 16.62 14.11
C GLY A 364 -21.77 16.81 14.34
N ASP A 365 -21.17 16.14 15.34
CA ASP A 365 -19.71 16.16 15.51
C ASP A 365 -19.04 15.47 14.34
N ILE A 366 -17.87 15.98 13.97
CA ILE A 366 -17.05 15.48 12.87
C ILE A 366 -15.95 14.61 13.46
N LEU A 367 -15.93 13.34 13.05
CA LEU A 367 -14.92 12.38 13.44
C LEU A 367 -13.87 12.23 12.34
N TYR A 368 -12.61 12.31 12.74
CA TYR A 368 -11.44 12.08 11.92
C TYR A 368 -10.84 10.71 12.25
N ILE A 369 -10.96 9.75 11.33
CA ILE A 369 -10.44 8.39 11.49
C ILE A 369 -9.08 8.33 10.80
N HIS A 370 -8.02 8.23 11.60
CA HIS A 370 -6.63 8.35 11.19
C HIS A 370 -6.14 7.17 10.33
N ASP A 371 -5.01 7.37 9.66
CA ASP A 371 -4.22 6.35 8.95
C ASP A 371 -5.00 5.58 7.88
N ALA A 372 -5.98 6.24 7.26
CA ALA A 372 -6.83 5.67 6.21
C ALA A 372 -6.36 5.97 4.78
N GLY A 373 -5.17 6.57 4.62
CA GLY A 373 -4.64 6.98 3.32
C GLY A 373 -4.17 5.82 2.42
N ALA A 374 -4.01 4.62 2.97
CA ALA A 374 -3.69 3.42 2.22
C ALA A 374 -4.58 2.26 2.66
N HIS A 375 -5.05 1.45 1.70
CA HIS A 375 -5.98 0.34 1.94
C HIS A 375 -7.28 0.77 2.67
N GLY A 376 -7.63 2.04 2.55
CA GLY A 376 -8.91 2.62 2.96
C GLY A 376 -9.88 2.56 1.78
N PHE A 377 -9.93 3.65 1.00
CA PHE A 377 -10.81 3.72 -0.18
C PHE A 377 -10.61 2.54 -1.15
N SER A 378 -9.37 2.13 -1.42
CA SER A 378 -9.06 1.07 -2.39
C SER A 378 -9.69 -0.29 -2.06
N MET A 379 -9.89 -0.61 -0.80
CA MET A 379 -10.53 -1.85 -0.34
C MET A 379 -12.04 -1.71 -0.14
N GLY A 380 -12.64 -0.58 -0.51
CA GLY A 380 -14.08 -0.35 -0.38
C GLY A 380 -14.93 -1.25 -1.28
N TYR A 381 -16.20 -1.41 -0.92
CA TYR A 381 -17.19 -2.26 -1.59
C TYR A 381 -18.59 -1.65 -1.47
N ASN A 382 -19.61 -2.29 -2.07
CA ASN A 382 -20.99 -1.81 -2.09
C ASN A 382 -21.96 -2.78 -1.39
N TYR A 383 -21.69 -3.16 -0.15
CA TYR A 383 -22.64 -3.97 0.64
C TYR A 383 -23.83 -3.13 1.10
N ASN A 384 -25.03 -3.71 1.21
CA ASN A 384 -26.30 -3.03 1.45
C ASN A 384 -26.64 -1.88 0.46
N GLY A 385 -26.03 -1.88 -0.72
CA GLY A 385 -26.19 -0.79 -1.69
C GLY A 385 -25.58 0.53 -1.23
N LYS A 386 -24.70 0.53 -0.22
CA LYS A 386 -23.98 1.74 0.18
C LYS A 386 -23.03 2.18 -0.90
N LEU A 387 -23.04 3.47 -1.20
CA LEU A 387 -22.21 4.09 -2.21
C LEU A 387 -20.84 4.45 -1.63
N ARG A 388 -19.82 4.44 -2.47
CA ARG A 388 -18.46 4.79 -2.08
C ARG A 388 -18.30 6.30 -1.94
N SER A 389 -17.52 6.71 -0.96
CA SER A 389 -17.28 8.11 -0.61
C SER A 389 -16.44 8.87 -1.64
N ALA A 390 -16.39 10.19 -1.53
CA ALA A 390 -15.45 11.02 -2.27
C ALA A 390 -14.02 10.90 -1.73
N GLU A 391 -13.04 11.36 -2.53
CA GLU A 391 -11.65 11.59 -2.13
C GLU A 391 -11.28 13.05 -2.38
N VAL A 392 -10.65 13.68 -1.39
CA VAL A 392 -10.27 15.10 -1.37
C VAL A 392 -8.77 15.21 -1.10
N LEU A 393 -8.10 16.10 -1.79
CA LEU A 393 -6.70 16.47 -1.51
C LEU A 393 -6.68 17.79 -0.75
N LEU A 394 -6.03 17.82 0.40
CA LEU A 394 -5.63 19.05 1.08
C LEU A 394 -4.27 19.46 0.51
N CYS A 395 -4.27 20.54 -0.27
CA CYS A 395 -3.10 21.03 -0.98
C CYS A 395 -2.08 21.71 -0.04
N GLU A 396 -0.82 21.80 -0.47
CA GLU A 396 0.24 22.44 0.32
C GLU A 396 -0.05 23.92 0.69
N ASP A 397 -0.84 24.63 -0.13
CA ASP A 397 -1.26 26.01 0.12
C ASP A 397 -2.47 26.13 1.08
N GLY A 398 -2.97 25.00 1.59
CA GLY A 398 -4.12 24.91 2.48
C GLY A 398 -5.49 24.92 1.76
N SER A 399 -5.52 25.02 0.45
CA SER A 399 -6.76 24.82 -0.34
C SER A 399 -7.11 23.34 -0.41
N HIS A 400 -8.34 23.02 -0.83
CA HIS A 400 -8.74 21.64 -1.05
C HIS A 400 -9.19 21.41 -2.50
N LYS A 401 -9.04 20.15 -2.95
CA LYS A 401 -9.42 19.74 -4.30
C LYS A 401 -10.14 18.41 -4.27
N LEU A 402 -11.28 18.32 -4.93
CA LEU A 402 -11.94 17.05 -5.18
C LEU A 402 -11.12 16.24 -6.20
N ILE A 403 -10.59 15.09 -5.79
CA ILE A 403 -9.77 14.22 -6.64
C ILE A 403 -10.49 12.93 -7.04
N ARG A 404 -11.62 12.64 -6.43
CA ARG A 404 -12.61 11.64 -6.83
C ARG A 404 -13.97 12.05 -6.26
N ARG A 405 -14.99 12.16 -7.10
CA ARG A 405 -16.35 12.36 -6.61
C ARG A 405 -16.89 11.12 -5.91
N ALA A 406 -17.85 11.27 -5.03
CA ALA A 406 -18.60 10.14 -4.49
C ALA A 406 -19.37 9.42 -5.60
N GLU A 407 -19.65 8.12 -5.39
CA GLU A 407 -20.58 7.38 -6.22
C GLU A 407 -22.00 7.94 -6.09
N THR A 408 -22.74 7.83 -7.16
CA THR A 408 -24.17 8.10 -7.24
C THR A 408 -24.94 6.79 -7.48
N PRO A 409 -26.26 6.73 -7.29
CA PRO A 409 -27.05 5.57 -7.69
C PRO A 409 -26.81 5.14 -9.14
N LYS A 410 -26.57 6.11 -10.03
CA LYS A 410 -26.26 5.84 -11.45
C LYS A 410 -24.96 5.03 -11.61
N ASP A 411 -23.94 5.28 -10.79
CA ASP A 411 -22.70 4.51 -10.82
C ASP A 411 -22.93 3.09 -10.31
N TYR A 412 -23.71 2.93 -9.24
CA TYR A 412 -24.07 1.64 -8.68
C TYR A 412 -24.84 0.76 -9.67
N PHE A 413 -25.75 1.37 -10.45
CA PHE A 413 -26.57 0.67 -11.45
C PHE A 413 -25.92 0.63 -12.85
N ALA A 414 -24.74 1.20 -13.05
CA ALA A 414 -24.09 1.33 -14.36
C ALA A 414 -23.84 0.00 -15.07
N THR A 415 -23.76 -1.12 -14.33
CA THR A 415 -23.56 -2.46 -14.90
C THR A 415 -24.85 -3.19 -15.21
N PHE A 416 -26.03 -2.63 -14.88
CA PHE A 416 -27.33 -3.18 -15.24
C PHE A 416 -27.76 -2.60 -16.57
N ASP A 417 -27.55 -3.33 -17.65
CA ASP A 417 -27.93 -2.96 -19.01
C ASP A 417 -29.11 -3.80 -19.48
N PHE A 418 -30.25 -3.65 -18.78
CA PHE A 418 -31.46 -4.39 -19.07
C PHE A 418 -32.57 -3.39 -19.48
N SER A 419 -33.11 -3.55 -20.71
CA SER A 419 -34.19 -2.71 -21.24
C SER A 419 -35.47 -2.74 -20.40
N ASP A 420 -35.63 -3.77 -19.57
CA ASP A 420 -36.82 -4.00 -18.74
C ASP A 420 -36.77 -3.24 -17.40
N PHE A 421 -35.64 -2.65 -17.08
CA PHE A 421 -35.45 -1.94 -15.81
C PHE A 421 -35.06 -0.49 -16.06
N GLN A 422 -35.71 0.45 -15.37
CA GLN A 422 -35.38 1.87 -15.42
C GLN A 422 -34.88 2.29 -14.03
N PHE A 423 -33.68 2.89 -14.01
CA PHE A 423 -33.08 3.46 -12.81
C PHE A 423 -32.96 4.98 -13.04
N GLU A 424 -33.86 5.76 -12.41
CA GLU A 424 -33.89 7.21 -12.47
C GLU A 424 -32.79 7.87 -11.61
#